data_3a8585724003bfe41cc26120d8cfbb8f
#
_entry.id   3a8585724003bfe41cc26120d8cfbb8f
#
_cell.length_a   1.000
_cell.length_b   1.000
_cell.length_c   1.000
_cell.angle_alpha   90.00
_cell.angle_beta   90.00
_cell.angle_gamma   90.00
#
_symmetry.space_group_name_H-M   'P 1'
#
loop_
_entity.id
_entity.type
_entity.pdbx_description
1 polymer ?
#
loop_
_entity_poly.entity_id
_entity_poly.type
_entity_poly.pdbx_seq_one_letter_code
_entity_poly.pdbx_strand_id
1 'polypeptide(L)'
;MNLNEQQKKAIEHFKGPCLVIGTPGSGKTRVITERVRYLVEEKGVKNTNILVITFTKAAAVQMKKRYESMMGDASKRVYFGTFHAIFFTILKYAYHYTADNIIRDDTKRQILKELINKEDIEIQDENDFLNDIEGEISRVKGEMIELQHYYSPNCPGESFRRIFTGYQKALQGRKLIDFDDMLVYCYELLKAREDIRQMWHKQYPYILCCDKL
;
A
#
# COMPACT_ATOMS: atom_id res chain seq x y z
N MET A 1 -2.45 3.10 -32.48
CA MET A 1 -1.09 2.61 -32.15
C MET A 1 -1.18 1.11 -31.92
N ASN A 2 -0.46 0.30 -32.70
CA ASN A 2 -0.47 -1.15 -32.54
C ASN A 2 0.34 -1.57 -31.30
N LEU A 3 -0.07 -2.67 -30.64
CA LEU A 3 0.70 -3.33 -29.59
C LEU A 3 1.89 -4.08 -30.24
N ASN A 4 3.06 -4.00 -29.62
CA ASN A 4 4.20 -4.82 -30.03
C ASN A 4 4.07 -6.25 -29.50
N GLU A 5 4.91 -7.18 -29.99
CA GLU A 5 4.84 -8.60 -29.63
C GLU A 5 5.06 -8.86 -28.14
N GLN A 6 5.93 -8.10 -27.47
CA GLN A 6 6.17 -8.24 -26.04
C GLN A 6 4.97 -7.76 -25.21
N GLN A 7 4.34 -6.65 -25.63
CA GLN A 7 3.10 -6.16 -25.01
C GLN A 7 1.97 -7.18 -25.19
N LYS A 8 1.81 -7.78 -26.37
CA LYS A 8 0.82 -8.84 -26.61
C LYS A 8 1.05 -10.05 -25.69
N LYS A 9 2.29 -10.54 -25.62
CA LYS A 9 2.63 -11.65 -24.70
C LYS A 9 2.30 -11.33 -23.23
N ALA A 10 2.57 -10.10 -22.78
CA ALA A 10 2.24 -9.68 -21.41
C ALA A 10 0.72 -9.60 -21.19
N ILE A 11 -0.05 -9.17 -22.19
CA ILE A 11 -1.52 -9.11 -22.13
C ILE A 11 -2.13 -10.52 -22.10
N GLU A 12 -1.63 -11.42 -22.94
CA GLU A 12 -2.18 -12.76 -23.15
C GLU A 12 -1.74 -13.78 -22.09
N HIS A 13 -0.73 -13.45 -21.27
CA HIS A 13 -0.30 -14.34 -20.19
C HIS A 13 -1.46 -14.60 -19.21
N PHE A 14 -1.91 -15.85 -19.08
CA PHE A 14 -3.14 -16.17 -18.33
C PHE A 14 -2.89 -16.80 -16.98
N LYS A 15 -1.97 -17.76 -16.86
CA LYS A 15 -1.74 -18.52 -15.63
C LYS A 15 -0.38 -18.27 -15.04
N GLY A 16 -0.34 -18.21 -13.70
CA GLY A 16 0.88 -18.06 -12.90
C GLY A 16 1.40 -16.62 -12.83
N PRO A 17 2.46 -16.38 -12.07
CA PRO A 17 3.07 -15.07 -11.91
C PRO A 17 3.73 -14.59 -13.21
N CYS A 18 3.63 -13.29 -13.48
CA CYS A 18 4.26 -12.65 -14.64
C CYS A 18 4.85 -11.31 -14.21
N LEU A 19 6.15 -11.14 -14.40
CA LEU A 19 6.84 -9.87 -14.20
C LEU A 19 7.07 -9.19 -15.55
N VAL A 20 6.59 -7.97 -15.71
CA VAL A 20 6.76 -7.16 -16.91
C VAL A 20 7.60 -5.93 -16.57
N ILE A 21 8.82 -5.90 -17.10
CA ILE A 21 9.73 -4.77 -16.91
C ILE A 21 9.65 -3.88 -18.16
N GLY A 22 9.57 -2.57 -17.94
CA GLY A 22 9.52 -1.61 -19.05
C GLY A 22 9.93 -0.21 -18.60
N THR A 23 10.62 0.52 -19.49
CA THR A 23 11.06 1.90 -19.25
C THR A 23 9.87 2.87 -19.12
N PRO A 24 10.07 4.06 -18.53
CA PRO A 24 9.08 5.13 -18.60
C PRO A 24 8.63 5.39 -20.04
N GLY A 25 7.33 5.56 -20.26
CA GLY A 25 6.77 5.75 -21.61
C GLY A 25 6.54 4.47 -22.44
N SER A 26 7.00 3.30 -22.01
CA SER A 26 6.83 2.01 -22.73
C SER A 26 5.38 1.51 -22.83
N GLY A 27 4.42 2.21 -22.23
CA GLY A 27 3.01 1.84 -22.28
C GLY A 27 2.55 0.86 -21.20
N LYS A 28 3.27 0.73 -20.07
CA LYS A 28 2.89 -0.15 -18.93
C LYS A 28 1.42 -0.04 -18.55
N THR A 29 0.92 1.18 -18.36
CA THR A 29 -0.50 1.43 -18.03
C THR A 29 -1.46 0.91 -19.10
N ARG A 30 -1.07 1.02 -20.37
CA ARG A 30 -1.86 0.47 -21.47
C ARG A 30 -1.90 -1.05 -21.43
N VAL A 31 -0.76 -1.68 -21.22
CA VAL A 31 -0.65 -3.16 -21.11
C VAL A 31 -1.57 -3.67 -20.00
N ILE A 32 -1.59 -3.01 -18.82
CA ILE A 32 -2.47 -3.41 -17.71
C ILE A 32 -3.95 -3.27 -18.08
N THR A 33 -4.38 -2.15 -18.64
CA THR A 33 -5.79 -1.96 -19.00
C THR A 33 -6.24 -2.90 -20.12
N GLU A 34 -5.40 -3.14 -21.13
CA GLU A 34 -5.65 -4.13 -22.20
C GLU A 34 -5.66 -5.57 -21.65
N ARG A 35 -4.81 -5.87 -20.66
CA ARG A 35 -4.82 -7.17 -19.99
C ARG A 35 -6.11 -7.40 -19.21
N VAL A 36 -6.62 -6.39 -18.51
CA VAL A 36 -7.93 -6.48 -17.82
C VAL A 36 -9.03 -6.77 -18.85
N ARG A 37 -9.02 -6.04 -19.98
CA ARG A 37 -9.96 -6.28 -21.09
C ARG A 37 -9.87 -7.72 -21.60
N TYR A 38 -8.68 -8.20 -21.89
CA TYR A 38 -8.43 -9.58 -22.36
C TYR A 38 -8.95 -10.63 -21.36
N LEU A 39 -8.71 -10.44 -20.05
CA LEU A 39 -9.20 -11.34 -19.03
C LEU A 39 -10.74 -11.39 -19.01
N VAL A 40 -11.41 -10.27 -19.20
CA VAL A 40 -12.87 -10.20 -19.18
C VAL A 40 -13.47 -10.72 -20.48
N GLU A 41 -13.03 -10.20 -21.65
CA GLU A 41 -13.65 -10.50 -22.94
C GLU A 41 -13.25 -11.86 -23.49
N GLU A 42 -11.95 -12.22 -23.44
CA GLU A 42 -11.42 -13.41 -24.08
C GLU A 42 -11.39 -14.63 -23.12
N LYS A 43 -11.19 -14.38 -21.81
CA LYS A 43 -11.09 -15.45 -20.83
C LYS A 43 -12.35 -15.59 -19.97
N GLY A 44 -13.34 -14.72 -20.14
CA GLY A 44 -14.60 -14.78 -19.42
C GLY A 44 -14.47 -14.57 -17.90
N VAL A 45 -13.39 -13.93 -17.45
CA VAL A 45 -13.16 -13.67 -16.03
C VAL A 45 -14.17 -12.63 -15.54
N LYS A 46 -14.83 -12.92 -14.41
CA LYS A 46 -15.76 -11.98 -13.80
C LYS A 46 -15.02 -10.72 -13.36
N ASN A 47 -15.57 -9.55 -13.66
CA ASN A 47 -15.00 -8.23 -13.30
C ASN A 47 -14.68 -8.13 -11.80
N THR A 48 -15.52 -8.71 -10.95
CA THR A 48 -15.34 -8.72 -9.48
C THR A 48 -14.16 -9.56 -9.00
N ASN A 49 -13.59 -10.39 -9.86
CA ASN A 49 -12.45 -11.25 -9.55
C ASN A 49 -11.11 -10.64 -9.97
N ILE A 50 -11.12 -9.42 -10.49
CA ILE A 50 -9.92 -8.72 -10.93
C ILE A 50 -9.64 -7.54 -10.00
N LEU A 51 -8.41 -7.49 -9.49
CA LEU A 51 -7.89 -6.45 -8.64
C LEU A 51 -6.70 -5.78 -9.33
N VAL A 52 -6.79 -4.48 -9.57
CA VAL A 52 -5.68 -3.67 -10.11
C VAL A 52 -5.20 -2.74 -9.01
N ILE A 53 -3.93 -2.87 -8.63
CA ILE A 53 -3.31 -2.12 -7.54
C ILE A 53 -2.17 -1.25 -8.08
N THR A 54 -2.08 -0.04 -7.56
CA THR A 54 -0.98 0.89 -7.83
C THR A 54 -0.63 1.70 -6.58
N PHE A 55 0.50 2.40 -6.59
CA PHE A 55 0.93 3.21 -5.45
C PHE A 55 0.06 4.46 -5.23
N THR A 56 -0.36 5.13 -6.30
CA THR A 56 -1.02 6.43 -6.17
C THR A 56 -2.50 6.38 -6.55
N LYS A 57 -3.31 7.14 -5.81
CA LYS A 57 -4.74 7.32 -6.13
C LYS A 57 -4.94 7.89 -7.54
N ALA A 58 -4.07 8.81 -7.95
CA ALA A 58 -4.13 9.42 -9.30
C ALA A 58 -3.94 8.37 -10.39
N ALA A 59 -2.95 7.46 -10.25
CA ALA A 59 -2.74 6.37 -11.20
C ALA A 59 -3.91 5.39 -11.23
N ALA A 60 -4.46 5.02 -10.07
CA ALA A 60 -5.64 4.15 -9.99
C ALA A 60 -6.85 4.77 -10.72
N VAL A 61 -7.14 6.05 -10.49
CA VAL A 61 -8.22 6.78 -11.17
C VAL A 61 -7.99 6.87 -12.68
N GLN A 62 -6.75 7.16 -13.11
CA GLN A 62 -6.41 7.23 -14.52
C GLN A 62 -6.59 5.88 -15.23
N MET A 63 -6.12 4.78 -14.61
CA MET A 63 -6.30 3.43 -15.16
C MET A 63 -7.78 3.06 -15.24
N LYS A 64 -8.55 3.35 -14.19
CA LYS A 64 -9.98 3.11 -14.15
C LYS A 64 -10.70 3.85 -15.29
N LYS A 65 -10.49 5.16 -15.44
CA LYS A 65 -11.09 5.97 -16.51
C LYS A 65 -10.73 5.43 -17.90
N ARG A 66 -9.47 5.02 -18.08
CA ARG A 66 -9.04 4.44 -19.36
C ARG A 66 -9.76 3.12 -19.64
N TYR A 67 -9.88 2.26 -18.66
CA TYR A 67 -10.61 1.00 -18.79
C TYR A 67 -12.10 1.24 -19.07
N GLU A 68 -12.72 2.19 -18.36
CA GLU A 68 -14.11 2.58 -18.57
C GLU A 68 -14.35 3.11 -19.99
N SER A 69 -13.42 3.91 -20.54
CA SER A 69 -13.53 4.41 -21.92
C SER A 69 -13.40 3.32 -22.98
N MET A 70 -12.75 2.19 -22.65
CA MET A 70 -12.60 1.04 -23.53
C MET A 70 -13.81 0.09 -23.50
N MET A 71 -14.37 -0.11 -22.31
CA MET A 71 -15.36 -1.17 -22.03
C MET A 71 -16.79 -0.64 -21.89
N GLY A 72 -16.99 0.67 -21.78
CA GLY A 72 -18.30 1.23 -21.50
C GLY A 72 -18.96 0.65 -20.26
N ASP A 73 -20.22 0.28 -20.35
CA ASP A 73 -20.98 -0.30 -19.22
C ASP A 73 -20.41 -1.66 -18.71
N ALA A 74 -19.69 -2.39 -19.56
CA ALA A 74 -19.03 -3.64 -19.17
C ALA A 74 -17.85 -3.44 -18.19
N SER A 75 -17.38 -2.20 -18.00
CA SER A 75 -16.28 -1.86 -17.08
C SER A 75 -16.63 -1.96 -15.60
N LYS A 76 -17.92 -1.95 -15.29
CA LYS A 76 -18.40 -1.91 -13.89
C LYS A 76 -17.88 -3.11 -13.11
N ARG A 77 -17.40 -2.83 -11.85
CA ARG A 77 -16.98 -3.80 -10.83
C ARG A 77 -15.55 -4.32 -10.88
N VAL A 78 -14.70 -3.94 -11.85
CA VAL A 78 -13.25 -4.16 -11.69
C VAL A 78 -12.74 -3.20 -10.62
N TYR A 79 -12.00 -3.72 -9.63
CA TYR A 79 -11.45 -2.88 -8.59
C TYR A 79 -10.11 -2.27 -9.05
N PHE A 80 -10.04 -0.95 -9.04
CA PHE A 80 -8.81 -0.17 -9.23
C PHE A 80 -8.53 0.63 -7.97
N GLY A 81 -7.40 0.42 -7.33
CA GLY A 81 -7.09 1.11 -6.08
C GLY A 81 -5.61 1.14 -5.75
N THR A 82 -5.32 1.65 -4.56
CA THR A 82 -3.97 1.64 -3.99
C THR A 82 -3.79 0.47 -3.03
N PHE A 83 -2.52 0.11 -2.72
CA PHE A 83 -2.21 -0.88 -1.69
C PHE A 83 -2.91 -0.54 -0.37
N HIS A 84 -2.79 0.70 0.11
CA HIS A 84 -3.44 1.14 1.34
C HIS A 84 -4.97 0.97 1.32
N ALA A 85 -5.61 1.30 0.20
CA ALA A 85 -7.08 1.19 0.10
C ALA A 85 -7.58 -0.25 0.20
N ILE A 86 -6.90 -1.20 -0.48
CA ILE A 86 -7.29 -2.61 -0.40
C ILE A 86 -6.92 -3.21 0.97
N PHE A 87 -5.75 -2.89 1.49
CA PHE A 87 -5.30 -3.39 2.79
C PHE A 87 -6.19 -2.88 3.92
N PHE A 88 -6.55 -1.60 3.89
CA PHE A 88 -7.54 -1.08 4.83
C PHE A 88 -8.90 -1.78 4.73
N THR A 89 -9.33 -2.15 3.51
CA THR A 89 -10.56 -2.94 3.32
C THR A 89 -10.45 -4.32 3.97
N ILE A 90 -9.29 -4.96 3.88
CA ILE A 90 -9.01 -6.25 4.55
C ILE A 90 -9.03 -6.09 6.07
N LEU A 91 -8.37 -5.05 6.59
CA LEU A 91 -8.35 -4.76 8.03
C LEU A 91 -9.73 -4.39 8.57
N LYS A 92 -10.52 -3.63 7.82
CA LYS A 92 -11.92 -3.36 8.16
C LYS A 92 -12.74 -4.64 8.33
N TYR A 93 -12.55 -5.59 7.42
CA TYR A 93 -13.24 -6.87 7.49
C TYR A 93 -12.83 -7.67 8.73
N ALA A 94 -11.53 -7.71 9.04
CA ALA A 94 -10.98 -8.56 10.10
C ALA A 94 -11.09 -7.94 11.50
N TYR A 95 -10.88 -6.63 11.62
CA TYR A 95 -10.75 -5.92 12.90
C TYR A 95 -11.80 -4.84 13.13
N HIS A 96 -12.73 -4.67 12.19
CA HIS A 96 -13.80 -3.66 12.22
C HIS A 96 -13.26 -2.21 12.32
N TYR A 97 -12.08 -1.94 11.76
CA TYR A 97 -11.55 -0.59 11.67
C TYR A 97 -12.46 0.32 10.85
N THR A 98 -12.53 1.59 11.25
CA THR A 98 -13.22 2.67 10.54
C THR A 98 -12.23 3.76 10.14
N ALA A 99 -12.68 4.75 9.39
CA ALA A 99 -11.83 5.89 9.05
C ALA A 99 -11.31 6.64 10.29
N ASP A 100 -12.05 6.60 11.39
CA ASP A 100 -11.67 7.27 12.65
C ASP A 100 -10.48 6.59 13.36
N ASN A 101 -10.16 5.37 12.97
CA ASN A 101 -8.96 4.68 13.46
C ASN A 101 -7.69 5.10 12.71
N ILE A 102 -7.80 5.87 11.62
CA ILE A 102 -6.63 6.38 10.90
C ILE A 102 -6.17 7.67 11.58
N ILE A 103 -4.94 7.68 12.07
CA ILE A 103 -4.38 8.87 12.70
C ILE A 103 -4.28 10.02 11.69
N ARG A 104 -4.61 11.24 12.12
CA ARG A 104 -4.41 12.45 11.34
C ARG A 104 -2.97 12.94 11.49
N ASP A 105 -2.45 13.59 10.46
CA ASP A 105 -1.07 14.07 10.45
C ASP A 105 -0.78 15.07 11.59
N ASP A 106 -1.72 15.96 11.91
CA ASP A 106 -1.60 16.90 13.03
C ASP A 106 -1.46 16.18 14.38
N THR A 107 -2.30 15.18 14.62
CA THR A 107 -2.25 14.36 15.83
C THR A 107 -0.98 13.52 15.91
N LYS A 108 -0.52 12.96 14.78
CA LYS A 108 0.75 12.23 14.67
C LYS A 108 1.91 13.12 15.10
N ARG A 109 2.00 14.31 14.48
CA ARG A 109 3.08 15.28 14.77
C ARG A 109 3.04 15.75 16.21
N GLN A 110 1.86 15.98 16.79
CA GLN A 110 1.73 16.37 18.19
C GLN A 110 2.27 15.27 19.12
N ILE A 111 1.89 14.01 18.91
CA ILE A 111 2.37 12.88 19.72
C ILE A 111 3.90 12.78 19.64
N LEU A 112 4.46 12.90 18.44
CA LEU A 112 5.91 12.82 18.27
C LEU A 112 6.63 13.98 18.93
N LYS A 113 6.14 15.22 18.82
CA LYS A 113 6.69 16.37 19.53
C LYS A 113 6.69 16.17 21.05
N GLU A 114 5.59 15.70 21.61
CA GLU A 114 5.50 15.41 23.04
C GLU A 114 6.49 14.33 23.50
N LEU A 115 6.80 13.37 22.65
CA LEU A 115 7.78 12.30 22.92
C LEU A 115 9.22 12.80 22.77
N ILE A 116 9.52 13.56 21.73
CA ILE A 116 10.82 14.16 21.47
C ILE A 116 11.19 15.12 22.60
N ASN A 117 10.27 15.95 23.06
CA ASN A 117 10.50 16.92 24.16
C ASN A 117 10.79 16.26 25.51
N LYS A 118 10.57 14.96 25.66
CA LYS A 118 10.95 14.20 26.86
C LYS A 118 12.37 13.65 26.80
N GLU A 119 12.98 13.71 25.61
CA GLU A 119 14.34 13.26 25.41
C GLU A 119 15.30 14.46 25.53
N ASP A 120 16.44 14.20 26.13
CA ASP A 120 17.51 15.20 26.24
C ASP A 120 18.36 15.19 24.93
N ILE A 121 17.79 15.80 23.89
CA ILE A 121 18.40 15.84 22.55
C ILE A 121 18.56 17.31 22.15
N GLU A 122 19.78 17.68 21.77
CA GLU A 122 20.05 19.00 21.21
C GLU A 122 19.53 19.08 19.77
N ILE A 123 18.51 19.89 19.52
CA ILE A 123 17.81 20.00 18.24
C ILE A 123 18.06 21.39 17.66
N GLN A 124 18.60 21.46 16.44
CA GLN A 124 18.84 22.73 15.72
C GLN A 124 17.55 23.27 15.07
N ASP A 125 16.83 22.41 14.36
CA ASP A 125 15.53 22.71 13.77
C ASP A 125 14.50 21.61 14.15
N GLU A 126 13.47 22.03 14.88
CA GLU A 126 12.45 21.10 15.41
C GLU A 126 11.64 20.44 14.28
N ASN A 127 11.35 21.18 13.20
CA ASN A 127 10.52 20.65 12.12
C ASN A 127 11.30 19.66 11.25
N ASP A 128 12.54 19.94 10.94
CA ASP A 128 13.40 19.05 10.19
C ASP A 128 13.65 17.78 10.98
N PHE A 129 13.99 17.89 12.26
CA PHE A 129 14.18 16.74 13.14
C PHE A 129 12.90 15.88 13.26
N LEU A 130 11.72 16.51 13.38
CA LEU A 130 10.45 15.80 13.41
C LEU A 130 10.20 15.04 12.11
N ASN A 131 10.49 15.62 10.95
CA ASN A 131 10.36 14.96 9.65
C ASN A 131 11.31 13.76 9.53
N ASP A 132 12.55 13.91 10.01
CA ASP A 132 13.53 12.83 10.02
C ASP A 132 13.07 11.66 10.89
N ILE A 133 12.61 11.93 12.11
CA ILE A 133 12.07 10.90 13.00
C ILE A 133 10.83 10.23 12.41
N GLU A 134 9.93 10.98 11.77
CA GLU A 134 8.78 10.39 11.04
C GLU A 134 9.24 9.44 9.93
N GLY A 135 10.24 9.86 9.16
CA GLY A 135 10.84 9.04 8.09
C GLY A 135 11.50 7.77 8.62
N GLU A 136 12.22 7.87 9.74
CA GLU A 136 12.84 6.70 10.38
C GLU A 136 11.80 5.71 10.93
N ILE A 137 10.74 6.21 11.57
CA ILE A 137 9.63 5.37 12.06
C ILE A 137 8.98 4.63 10.89
N SER A 138 8.70 5.35 9.80
CA SER A 138 8.14 4.77 8.58
C SER A 138 9.04 3.67 7.99
N ARG A 139 10.34 3.93 7.94
CA ARG A 139 11.34 2.97 7.48
C ARG A 139 11.38 1.72 8.36
N VAL A 140 11.48 1.88 9.69
CA VAL A 140 11.53 0.75 10.63
C VAL A 140 10.28 -0.12 10.50
N LYS A 141 9.09 0.50 10.38
CA LYS A 141 7.83 -0.22 10.18
C LYS A 141 7.78 -0.89 8.80
N GLY A 142 7.98 -0.12 7.73
CA GLY A 142 7.83 -0.59 6.36
C GLY A 142 8.81 -1.69 5.96
N GLU A 143 10.05 -1.62 6.45
CA GLU A 143 11.07 -2.66 6.25
C GLU A 143 11.00 -3.76 7.32
N MET A 144 10.08 -3.66 8.30
CA MET A 144 9.92 -4.60 9.43
C MET A 144 11.23 -4.84 10.19
N ILE A 145 12.01 -3.77 10.40
CA ILE A 145 13.30 -3.85 11.10
C ILE A 145 13.05 -4.08 12.59
N GLU A 146 13.73 -5.05 13.17
CA GLU A 146 13.73 -5.21 14.62
C GLU A 146 14.39 -4.00 15.29
N LEU A 147 13.65 -3.31 16.14
CA LEU A 147 14.05 -2.03 16.74
C LEU A 147 15.41 -2.08 17.46
N GLN A 148 15.76 -3.22 18.03
CA GLN A 148 17.05 -3.45 18.67
C GLN A 148 18.25 -3.40 17.69
N HIS A 149 18.01 -3.65 16.39
CA HIS A 149 19.02 -3.63 15.34
C HIS A 149 19.00 -2.34 14.52
N TYR A 150 18.14 -1.39 14.89
CA TYR A 150 18.05 -0.10 14.21
C TYR A 150 18.92 0.95 14.92
N TYR A 151 19.73 1.64 14.15
CA TYR A 151 20.57 2.77 14.58
C TYR A 151 20.10 4.03 13.86
N SER A 152 19.56 4.97 14.64
CA SER A 152 19.12 6.26 14.10
C SER A 152 20.34 7.10 13.70
N PRO A 153 20.35 7.70 12.50
CA PRO A 153 21.37 8.68 12.12
C PRO A 153 21.13 10.06 12.75
N ASN A 154 19.94 10.33 13.28
CA ASN A 154 19.52 11.67 13.69
C ASN A 154 19.52 11.88 15.21
N CYS A 155 19.50 10.80 16.01
CA CYS A 155 19.53 10.90 17.46
C CYS A 155 20.17 9.68 18.13
N PRO A 156 20.50 9.72 19.42
CA PRO A 156 20.98 8.56 20.17
C PRO A 156 20.01 7.40 20.06
N GLY A 157 20.51 6.19 19.80
CA GLY A 157 19.70 5.01 19.55
C GLY A 157 18.71 4.68 20.66
N GLU A 158 19.07 4.93 21.92
CA GLU A 158 18.16 4.75 23.06
C GLU A 158 16.99 5.75 23.04
N SER A 159 17.25 7.00 22.66
CA SER A 159 16.22 8.03 22.52
C SER A 159 15.26 7.69 21.39
N PHE A 160 15.79 7.27 20.23
CA PHE A 160 14.94 6.80 19.12
C PHE A 160 14.04 5.62 19.54
N ARG A 161 14.59 4.63 20.25
CA ARG A 161 13.81 3.48 20.72
C ARG A 161 12.68 3.88 21.68
N ARG A 162 12.94 4.86 22.58
CA ARG A 162 11.91 5.39 23.48
C ARG A 162 10.83 6.16 22.72
N ILE A 163 11.21 7.01 21.75
CA ILE A 163 10.28 7.74 20.87
C ILE A 163 9.42 6.75 20.09
N PHE A 164 10.04 5.79 19.39
CA PHE A 164 9.34 4.77 18.60
C PHE A 164 8.34 3.98 19.46
N THR A 165 8.80 3.44 20.60
CA THR A 165 7.97 2.65 21.50
C THR A 165 6.83 3.49 22.11
N GLY A 166 7.13 4.74 22.48
CA GLY A 166 6.14 5.69 22.97
C GLY A 166 5.06 6.00 21.94
N TYR A 167 5.46 6.21 20.69
CA TYR A 167 4.55 6.43 19.57
C TYR A 167 3.63 5.22 19.35
N GLN A 168 4.18 4.01 19.29
CA GLN A 168 3.40 2.78 19.17
C GLN A 168 2.38 2.61 20.30
N LYS A 169 2.81 2.84 21.56
CA LYS A 169 1.91 2.78 22.73
C LYS A 169 0.79 3.83 22.63
N ALA A 170 1.10 5.05 22.17
CA ALA A 170 0.11 6.11 22.01
C ALA A 170 -0.94 5.75 20.95
N LEU A 171 -0.53 5.13 19.82
CA LEU A 171 -1.46 4.62 18.81
C LEU A 171 -2.34 3.51 19.38
N GLN A 172 -1.75 2.50 19.99
CA GLN A 172 -2.46 1.36 20.56
C GLN A 172 -3.48 1.79 21.62
N GLY A 173 -3.09 2.67 22.55
CA GLY A 173 -3.96 3.16 23.60
C GLY A 173 -5.18 3.94 23.09
N ARG A 174 -5.08 4.55 21.91
CA ARG A 174 -6.16 5.29 21.26
C ARG A 174 -6.88 4.47 20.17
N LYS A 175 -6.48 3.21 19.94
CA LYS A 175 -6.94 2.35 18.83
C LYS A 175 -6.75 3.02 17.47
N LEU A 176 -5.63 3.71 17.28
CA LEU A 176 -5.26 4.36 16.04
C LEU A 176 -4.24 3.52 15.29
N ILE A 177 -4.21 3.69 13.98
CA ILE A 177 -3.21 3.14 13.05
C ILE A 177 -2.73 4.24 12.11
N ASP A 178 -1.46 4.23 11.75
CA ASP A 178 -0.95 5.05 10.67
C ASP A 178 -0.94 4.28 9.32
N PHE A 179 -0.46 4.93 8.26
CA PHE A 179 -0.41 4.30 6.94
C PHE A 179 0.57 3.12 6.88
N ASP A 180 1.68 3.18 7.63
CA ASP A 180 2.65 2.09 7.67
C ASP A 180 2.07 0.88 8.42
N ASP A 181 1.33 1.11 9.52
CA ASP A 181 0.62 0.06 10.25
C ASP A 181 -0.39 -0.68 9.37
N MET A 182 -1.05 0.01 8.42
CA MET A 182 -1.97 -0.67 7.50
C MET A 182 -1.29 -1.75 6.68
N LEU A 183 -0.06 -1.49 6.21
CA LEU A 183 0.71 -2.45 5.42
C LEU A 183 1.16 -3.62 6.30
N VAL A 184 1.76 -3.32 7.44
CA VAL A 184 2.31 -4.31 8.38
C VAL A 184 1.20 -5.19 8.94
N TYR A 185 0.13 -4.61 9.48
CA TYR A 185 -0.96 -5.38 10.08
C TYR A 185 -1.72 -6.23 9.05
N CYS A 186 -1.87 -5.74 7.81
CA CYS A 186 -2.46 -6.54 6.75
C CYS A 186 -1.57 -7.74 6.38
N TYR A 187 -0.25 -7.53 6.29
CA TYR A 187 0.71 -8.61 6.05
C TYR A 187 0.65 -9.65 7.16
N GLU A 188 0.75 -9.24 8.42
CA GLU A 188 0.70 -10.13 9.59
C GLU A 188 -0.62 -10.89 9.66
N LEU A 189 -1.74 -10.21 9.43
CA LEU A 189 -3.06 -10.82 9.37
C LEU A 189 -3.12 -11.92 8.32
N LEU A 190 -2.74 -11.62 7.08
CA LEU A 190 -2.79 -12.58 5.98
C LEU A 190 -1.79 -13.73 6.17
N LYS A 191 -0.70 -13.50 6.88
CA LYS A 191 0.27 -14.54 7.25
C LYS A 191 -0.29 -15.49 8.32
N ALA A 192 -0.93 -14.94 9.35
CA ALA A 192 -1.43 -15.69 10.49
C ALA A 192 -2.79 -16.36 10.25
N ARG A 193 -3.68 -15.72 9.45
CA ARG A 193 -5.07 -16.15 9.25
C ARG A 193 -5.27 -16.69 7.83
N GLU A 194 -5.08 -18.00 7.70
CA GLU A 194 -5.23 -18.68 6.41
C GLU A 194 -6.66 -18.60 5.86
N ASP A 195 -7.65 -18.66 6.72
CA ASP A 195 -9.07 -18.52 6.36
C ASP A 195 -9.35 -17.17 5.66
N ILE A 196 -8.84 -16.07 6.21
CA ILE A 196 -8.97 -14.73 5.63
C ILE A 196 -8.18 -14.66 4.31
N ARG A 197 -6.94 -15.16 4.29
CA ARG A 197 -6.10 -15.21 3.08
C ARG A 197 -6.81 -15.97 1.95
N GLN A 198 -7.37 -17.14 2.23
CA GLN A 198 -8.07 -17.94 1.24
C GLN A 198 -9.35 -17.26 0.75
N MET A 199 -10.07 -16.56 1.61
CA MET A 199 -11.25 -15.78 1.21
C MET A 199 -10.87 -14.70 0.19
N TRP A 200 -9.80 -13.94 0.44
CA TRP A 200 -9.35 -12.88 -0.47
C TRP A 200 -8.73 -13.44 -1.76
N HIS A 201 -8.03 -14.59 -1.71
CA HIS A 201 -7.58 -15.30 -2.93
C HIS A 201 -8.75 -15.73 -3.81
N LYS A 202 -9.84 -16.23 -3.21
CA LYS A 202 -11.07 -16.59 -3.97
C LYS A 202 -11.76 -15.35 -4.54
N GLN A 203 -11.75 -14.25 -3.80
CA GLN A 203 -12.32 -12.99 -4.27
C GLN A 203 -11.54 -12.40 -5.43
N TYR A 204 -10.20 -12.39 -5.35
CA TYR A 204 -9.32 -11.78 -6.34
C TYR A 204 -8.26 -12.76 -6.86
N PRO A 205 -8.65 -13.77 -7.66
CA PRO A 205 -7.68 -14.71 -8.26
C PRO A 205 -6.76 -14.04 -9.31
N TYR A 206 -7.13 -12.86 -9.79
CA TYR A 206 -6.33 -12.08 -10.75
C TYR A 206 -5.94 -10.74 -10.13
N ILE A 207 -4.67 -10.63 -9.76
CA ILE A 207 -4.11 -9.41 -9.16
C ILE A 207 -3.08 -8.84 -10.15
N LEU A 208 -3.26 -7.57 -10.53
CA LEU A 208 -2.36 -6.82 -11.38
C LEU A 208 -1.77 -5.66 -10.58
N CYS A 209 -0.47 -5.71 -10.34
CA CYS A 209 0.24 -4.63 -9.66
C CYS A 209 0.94 -3.74 -10.70
N CYS A 210 0.73 -2.44 -10.61
CA CYS A 210 1.47 -1.45 -11.38
C CYS A 210 2.35 -0.65 -10.44
N ASP A 211 3.63 -0.93 -10.49
CA ASP A 211 4.64 -0.13 -9.83
C ASP A 211 5.27 0.86 -10.82
N LYS A 212 5.62 2.05 -10.33
CA LYS A 212 6.58 2.93 -10.99
C LYS A 212 7.95 2.61 -10.38
N LEU A 213 8.62 1.63 -10.97
CA LEU A 213 10.05 1.50 -10.82
C LEU A 213 10.73 2.70 -11.47
#